data_009c530dc01daab8e723348c0bcbd8d2
#
_entry.id   009c530dc01daab8e723348c0bcbd8d2
#
_cell.length_a   1.000
_cell.length_b   1.000
_cell.length_c   1.000
_cell.angle_alpha   90.00
_cell.angle_beta   90.00
_cell.angle_gamma   90.00
#
_symmetry.space_group_name_H-M   'P 1'
#
loop_
_entity.id
_entity.type
_entity.pdbx_description
1 polymer ?
#
loop_
_entity_poly.entity_id
_entity_poly.type
_entity_poly.pdbx_seq_one_letter_code
_entity_poly.pdbx_strand_id
1 'polypeptide(L)'
;LVPFYDGDLPNVIPVFEKSFYFQAYVSVAWTYLKNKGIKQFVFIGDDLILNPEINERNFSQKLGIDIKDAFLPWFWGSLSDLPMEYPNFMPGLNAFYQKEHFKHHAFNWKETLPSYEFAKNCLEKHGFKTDKITWRNLKGYYHPFKYRHFKNRLRNFLKLAVTKKLNPPYPIVAGYADIFVIPAHDMDECCRVMDIFRNMRLWVEFAIPTTILLVCENVKTEKDISMKGLLPNEFFKSAERTDAPVDTGKAKLIFDKINTNNFEQLDELFDQHTLYIHPIKLSKVNL
;
A
#
# COMPACT_ATOMS: atom_id res chain seq x y z
N LEU A 1 8.13 -14.49 -5.50
CA LEU A 1 6.70 -14.66 -5.82
C LEU A 1 6.46 -14.19 -7.25
N VAL A 2 6.07 -15.07 -8.15
CA VAL A 2 5.91 -14.74 -9.57
C VAL A 2 4.50 -15.10 -10.01
N PRO A 3 3.74 -14.13 -10.59
CA PRO A 3 2.37 -14.37 -11.03
C PRO A 3 2.36 -15.32 -12.23
N PHE A 4 1.45 -16.31 -12.18
CA PHE A 4 1.19 -17.27 -13.26
C PHE A 4 2.42 -17.98 -13.81
N TYR A 5 3.43 -18.20 -12.97
CA TYR A 5 4.64 -18.91 -13.34
C TYR A 5 4.40 -20.42 -13.32
N ASP A 6 4.81 -21.12 -14.36
CA ASP A 6 4.66 -22.56 -14.56
C ASP A 6 6.01 -23.30 -14.76
N GLY A 7 7.14 -22.62 -14.49
CA GLY A 7 8.49 -23.18 -14.63
C GLY A 7 9.06 -23.72 -13.31
N ASP A 8 10.31 -24.19 -13.38
CA ASP A 8 11.03 -24.89 -12.29
C ASP A 8 12.17 -24.09 -11.67
N LEU A 9 12.18 -22.77 -11.82
CA LEU A 9 13.27 -21.96 -11.26
C LEU A 9 13.33 -22.11 -9.73
N PRO A 10 14.52 -22.34 -9.16
CA PRO A 10 14.69 -22.44 -7.72
C PRO A 10 14.33 -21.10 -7.06
N ASN A 11 13.80 -21.17 -5.84
CA ASN A 11 13.38 -20.01 -5.06
C ASN A 11 12.24 -19.18 -5.67
N VAL A 12 11.55 -19.70 -6.67
CA VAL A 12 10.32 -19.10 -7.22
C VAL A 12 9.10 -19.79 -6.62
N ILE A 13 8.20 -19.00 -6.07
CA ILE A 13 6.90 -19.46 -5.59
C ILE A 13 5.86 -18.92 -6.56
N PRO A 14 5.13 -19.76 -7.31
CA PRO A 14 4.11 -19.32 -8.24
C PRO A 14 2.88 -18.80 -7.48
N VAL A 15 2.30 -17.71 -7.98
CA VAL A 15 1.07 -17.13 -7.44
C VAL A 15 0.05 -17.00 -8.57
N PHE A 16 -1.06 -17.72 -8.48
CA PHE A 16 -2.13 -17.70 -9.49
C PHE A 16 -3.16 -16.59 -9.19
N GLU A 17 -2.64 -15.38 -9.00
CA GLU A 17 -3.43 -14.17 -8.80
C GLU A 17 -2.78 -12.98 -9.53
N LYS A 18 -3.62 -12.00 -9.90
CA LYS A 18 -3.15 -10.77 -10.55
C LYS A 18 -2.37 -9.90 -9.56
N SER A 19 -1.32 -9.22 -10.02
CA SER A 19 -0.52 -8.28 -9.23
C SER A 19 -1.34 -7.17 -8.57
N PHE A 20 -2.49 -6.83 -9.17
CA PHE A 20 -3.49 -5.93 -8.60
C PHE A 20 -3.98 -6.33 -7.19
N TYR A 21 -3.92 -7.62 -6.88
CA TYR A 21 -4.26 -8.21 -5.57
C TYR A 21 -3.00 -8.73 -4.88
N PHE A 22 -1.97 -7.91 -4.82
CA PHE A 22 -0.68 -8.27 -4.22
C PHE A 22 -0.80 -8.76 -2.77
N GLN A 23 -1.83 -8.36 -2.03
CA GLN A 23 -2.14 -8.92 -0.71
C GLN A 23 -2.30 -10.45 -0.71
N ALA A 24 -2.72 -11.06 -1.81
CA ALA A 24 -2.80 -12.51 -1.92
C ALA A 24 -1.44 -13.20 -1.92
N TYR A 25 -0.39 -12.49 -2.36
CA TYR A 25 0.97 -13.01 -2.41
C TYR A 25 1.53 -13.22 -1.01
N VAL A 26 1.08 -12.43 -0.04
CA VAL A 26 1.46 -12.54 1.38
C VAL A 26 1.03 -13.91 1.93
N SER A 27 -0.24 -14.30 1.72
CA SER A 27 -0.77 -15.59 2.16
C SER A 27 -0.08 -16.77 1.49
N VAL A 28 0.22 -16.65 0.18
CA VAL A 28 0.98 -17.69 -0.53
C VAL A 28 2.39 -17.80 0.04
N ALA A 29 3.11 -16.69 0.20
CA ALA A 29 4.45 -16.69 0.81
C ALA A 29 4.45 -17.35 2.19
N TRP A 30 3.49 -16.98 3.04
CA TRP A 30 3.35 -17.53 4.38
C TRP A 30 3.16 -19.04 4.38
N THR A 31 2.34 -19.58 3.48
CA THR A 31 2.12 -21.02 3.35
C THR A 31 3.42 -21.79 3.13
N TYR A 32 4.37 -21.24 2.35
CA TYR A 32 5.65 -21.88 2.08
C TYR A 32 6.72 -21.60 3.13
N LEU A 33 6.64 -20.48 3.85
CA LEU A 33 7.75 -19.96 4.64
C LEU A 33 7.53 -19.99 6.15
N LYS A 34 6.29 -20.22 6.66
CA LYS A 34 5.96 -20.15 8.09
C LYS A 34 6.84 -21.03 9.00
N ASN A 35 7.33 -22.16 8.49
CA ASN A 35 8.14 -23.11 9.27
C ASN A 35 9.66 -22.92 9.08
N LYS A 36 10.10 -21.85 8.41
CA LYS A 36 11.52 -21.62 8.10
C LYS A 36 12.27 -20.83 9.18
N GLY A 37 11.63 -20.52 10.31
CA GLY A 37 12.25 -19.77 11.41
C GLY A 37 12.49 -18.27 11.11
N ILE A 38 11.90 -17.75 10.03
CA ILE A 38 11.95 -16.34 9.65
C ILE A 38 11.23 -15.52 10.74
N LYS A 39 11.81 -14.40 11.12
CA LYS A 39 11.27 -13.53 12.17
C LYS A 39 10.49 -12.34 11.64
N GLN A 40 10.80 -11.91 10.43
CA GLN A 40 10.20 -10.73 9.80
C GLN A 40 10.19 -10.93 8.29
N PHE A 41 9.13 -10.51 7.63
CA PHE A 41 8.94 -10.62 6.19
C PHE A 41 8.95 -9.24 5.56
N VAL A 42 9.78 -9.05 4.55
CA VAL A 42 9.83 -7.84 3.73
C VAL A 42 9.22 -8.18 2.37
N PHE A 43 8.17 -7.49 2.01
CA PHE A 43 7.51 -7.61 0.71
C PHE A 43 7.89 -6.40 -0.15
N ILE A 44 8.32 -6.66 -1.37
CA ILE A 44 8.81 -5.63 -2.30
C ILE A 44 8.16 -5.86 -3.66
N GLY A 45 7.63 -4.79 -4.25
CA GLY A 45 7.13 -4.79 -5.62
C GLY A 45 8.25 -4.99 -6.65
N ASP A 46 7.92 -5.50 -7.82
CA ASP A 46 8.86 -5.80 -8.91
C ASP A 46 9.34 -4.57 -9.68
N ASP A 47 8.74 -3.42 -9.42
CA ASP A 47 9.12 -2.12 -10.01
C ASP A 47 9.84 -1.19 -9.01
N LEU A 48 10.41 -1.79 -7.94
CA LEU A 48 11.16 -1.10 -6.91
C LEU A 48 12.60 -1.65 -6.82
N ILE A 49 13.59 -0.77 -6.76
CA ILE A 49 14.98 -1.15 -6.46
C ILE A 49 15.30 -0.74 -5.02
N LEU A 50 15.67 -1.71 -4.21
CA LEU A 50 16.16 -1.49 -2.85
C LEU A 50 17.60 -0.99 -2.89
N ASN A 51 18.01 -0.20 -1.89
CA ASN A 51 19.39 0.19 -1.72
C ASN A 51 20.30 -1.05 -1.67
N PRO A 52 21.34 -1.15 -2.53
CA PRO A 52 22.19 -2.35 -2.66
C PRO A 52 22.97 -2.69 -1.38
N GLU A 53 23.16 -1.74 -0.47
CA GLU A 53 23.75 -2.02 0.84
C GLU A 53 22.83 -2.76 1.80
N ILE A 54 21.53 -2.90 1.46
CA ILE A 54 20.51 -3.54 2.30
C ILE A 54 20.34 -4.99 1.86
N ASN A 55 20.37 -5.88 2.84
CA ASN A 55 20.13 -7.32 2.66
C ASN A 55 19.38 -7.90 3.86
N GLU A 56 19.02 -9.18 3.80
CA GLU A 56 18.21 -9.86 4.82
C GLU A 56 18.83 -9.81 6.23
N ARG A 57 20.16 -9.68 6.32
CA ARG A 57 20.88 -9.70 7.62
C ARG A 57 20.92 -8.33 8.29
N ASN A 58 20.85 -7.25 7.50
CA ASN A 58 21.03 -5.90 8.02
C ASN A 58 19.77 -5.00 7.85
N PHE A 59 18.71 -5.49 7.21
CA PHE A 59 17.51 -4.70 6.90
C PHE A 59 16.96 -3.98 8.13
N SER A 60 16.60 -4.71 9.18
CA SER A 60 16.01 -4.13 10.39
C SER A 60 16.96 -3.15 11.08
N GLN A 61 18.26 -3.49 11.13
CA GLN A 61 19.28 -2.61 11.72
C GLN A 61 19.46 -1.32 10.91
N LYS A 62 19.54 -1.41 9.59
CA LYS A 62 19.69 -0.24 8.69
C LYS A 62 18.48 0.70 8.79
N LEU A 63 17.29 0.15 8.90
CA LEU A 63 16.07 0.95 9.07
C LEU A 63 15.87 1.46 10.51
N GLY A 64 16.52 0.85 11.50
CA GLY A 64 16.29 1.16 12.90
C GLY A 64 14.93 0.69 13.42
N ILE A 65 14.41 -0.44 12.87
CA ILE A 65 13.16 -1.06 13.31
C ILE A 65 13.44 -2.33 14.12
N ASP A 66 12.59 -2.60 15.12
CA ASP A 66 12.64 -3.85 15.88
C ASP A 66 12.04 -5.00 15.06
N ILE A 67 12.42 -6.23 15.42
CA ILE A 67 11.90 -7.46 14.79
C ILE A 67 10.38 -7.63 14.98
N LYS A 68 9.80 -6.91 15.93
CA LYS A 68 8.35 -6.88 16.21
C LYS A 68 7.63 -5.73 15.52
N ASP A 69 8.36 -4.82 14.88
CA ASP A 69 7.76 -3.69 14.21
C ASP A 69 7.30 -4.10 12.79
N ALA A 70 6.08 -3.73 12.46
CA ALA A 70 5.64 -3.64 11.07
C ALA A 70 6.12 -2.31 10.48
N PHE A 71 6.30 -2.26 9.17
CA PHE A 71 6.69 -1.04 8.46
C PHE A 71 5.84 -0.85 7.22
N LEU A 72 5.42 0.38 7.01
CA LEU A 72 4.83 0.85 5.76
C LEU A 72 5.34 2.28 5.52
N PRO A 73 5.83 2.63 4.32
CA PRO A 73 6.45 3.93 4.08
C PRO A 73 5.61 5.12 4.52
N TRP A 74 4.34 5.17 4.10
CA TRP A 74 3.39 6.21 4.53
C TRP A 74 1.94 5.82 4.26
N PHE A 75 1.06 6.55 4.88
CA PHE A 75 -0.38 6.49 4.65
C PHE A 75 -0.86 7.76 3.93
N TRP A 76 -1.81 7.60 3.03
CA TRP A 76 -2.46 8.74 2.36
C TRP A 76 -3.64 9.28 3.13
N GLY A 77 -4.30 8.44 3.91
CA GLY A 77 -5.44 8.78 4.74
C GLY A 77 -6.59 7.77 4.66
N SER A 78 -7.58 7.97 5.50
CA SER A 78 -8.83 7.20 5.47
C SER A 78 -9.75 7.66 4.33
N LEU A 79 -10.83 6.92 4.08
CA LEU A 79 -11.87 7.39 3.15
C LEU A 79 -12.47 8.74 3.54
N SER A 80 -12.44 9.09 4.82
CA SER A 80 -12.90 10.40 5.30
C SER A 80 -11.94 11.54 4.97
N ASP A 81 -10.65 11.24 4.86
CA ASP A 81 -9.59 12.23 4.60
C ASP A 81 -9.27 12.35 3.11
N LEU A 82 -9.38 11.25 2.37
CA LEU A 82 -9.03 11.20 0.96
C LEU A 82 -9.98 12.05 0.09
N PRO A 83 -9.45 12.77 -0.91
CA PRO A 83 -10.28 13.39 -1.91
C PRO A 83 -10.93 12.35 -2.82
N MET A 84 -12.14 12.62 -3.27
CA MET A 84 -12.89 11.70 -4.15
C MET A 84 -12.27 11.55 -5.55
N GLU A 85 -11.25 12.32 -5.90
CA GLU A 85 -10.47 12.12 -7.12
C GLU A 85 -9.37 11.07 -6.97
N TYR A 86 -9.09 10.61 -5.75
CA TYR A 86 -8.18 9.49 -5.55
C TYR A 86 -8.67 8.30 -6.40
N PRO A 87 -7.85 7.75 -7.28
CA PRO A 87 -8.30 6.78 -8.30
C PRO A 87 -9.08 5.60 -7.72
N ASN A 88 -8.67 5.14 -6.55
CA ASN A 88 -9.23 3.97 -5.89
C ASN A 88 -10.27 4.30 -4.80
N PHE A 89 -10.67 5.57 -4.64
CA PHE A 89 -11.67 5.98 -3.66
C PHE A 89 -13.01 5.24 -3.83
N MET A 90 -13.60 5.36 -5.03
CA MET A 90 -14.89 4.71 -5.32
C MET A 90 -14.79 3.18 -5.38
N PRO A 91 -13.76 2.57 -6.01
CA PRO A 91 -13.51 1.14 -5.90
C PRO A 91 -13.38 0.66 -4.45
N GLY A 92 -12.59 1.33 -3.61
CA GLY A 92 -12.41 0.99 -2.20
C GLY A 92 -13.72 1.00 -1.42
N LEU A 93 -14.52 2.08 -1.56
CA LEU A 93 -15.82 2.15 -0.93
C LEU A 93 -16.79 1.07 -1.44
N ASN A 94 -16.83 0.84 -2.76
CA ASN A 94 -17.76 -0.10 -3.37
C ASN A 94 -17.42 -1.57 -3.06
N ALA A 95 -16.20 -1.91 -2.69
CA ALA A 95 -15.82 -3.27 -2.29
C ALA A 95 -16.74 -3.82 -1.19
N PHE A 96 -17.22 -2.97 -0.28
CA PHE A 96 -18.10 -3.34 0.81
C PHE A 96 -19.60 -3.45 0.44
N TYR A 97 -19.97 -3.03 -0.76
CA TYR A 97 -21.35 -3.03 -1.24
C TYR A 97 -21.63 -4.05 -2.37
N GLN A 98 -20.61 -4.75 -2.85
CA GLN A 98 -20.74 -5.69 -3.96
C GLN A 98 -21.38 -6.99 -3.49
N LYS A 99 -22.70 -7.09 -3.61
CA LYS A 99 -23.44 -8.34 -3.30
C LYS A 99 -23.14 -9.48 -4.29
N GLU A 100 -22.73 -9.18 -5.52
CA GLU A 100 -22.62 -10.15 -6.60
C GLU A 100 -21.44 -11.11 -6.46
N HIS A 101 -20.35 -10.66 -5.85
CA HIS A 101 -19.17 -11.49 -5.62
C HIS A 101 -19.36 -12.52 -4.50
N PHE A 102 -20.37 -12.32 -3.66
CA PHE A 102 -20.67 -13.20 -2.51
C PHE A 102 -21.74 -14.24 -2.80
N LYS A 103 -22.33 -14.25 -4.02
CA LYS A 103 -23.43 -15.15 -4.37
C LYS A 103 -23.03 -16.63 -4.40
N HIS A 104 -21.77 -16.94 -4.64
CA HIS A 104 -21.28 -18.31 -4.77
C HIS A 104 -20.60 -18.87 -3.51
N HIS A 105 -20.31 -18.04 -2.53
CA HIS A 105 -19.79 -18.46 -1.23
C HIS A 105 -20.56 -17.71 -0.15
N ALA A 106 -21.00 -18.43 0.88
CA ALA A 106 -21.67 -17.86 2.07
C ALA A 106 -20.68 -17.00 2.91
N PHE A 107 -19.94 -16.12 2.24
CA PHE A 107 -18.91 -15.28 2.84
C PHE A 107 -19.54 -13.98 3.34
N ASN A 108 -19.62 -13.85 4.65
CA ASN A 108 -20.06 -12.62 5.30
C ASN A 108 -18.87 -11.88 5.91
N TRP A 109 -18.34 -10.89 5.19
CA TRP A 109 -17.19 -10.11 5.67
C TRP A 109 -17.47 -9.44 7.03
N LYS A 110 -18.72 -9.13 7.36
CA LYS A 110 -19.10 -8.53 8.65
C LYS A 110 -18.88 -9.45 9.84
N GLU A 111 -18.90 -10.75 9.60
CA GLU A 111 -18.68 -11.77 10.64
C GLU A 111 -17.22 -12.20 10.72
N THR A 112 -16.48 -11.99 9.63
CA THR A 112 -15.11 -12.48 9.48
C THR A 112 -14.04 -11.41 9.72
N LEU A 113 -14.32 -10.13 9.41
CA LEU A 113 -13.45 -9.03 9.77
C LEU A 113 -13.55 -8.68 11.26
N PRO A 114 -12.53 -8.05 11.86
CA PRO A 114 -12.66 -7.42 13.16
C PRO A 114 -13.88 -6.49 13.22
N SER A 115 -14.49 -6.32 14.38
CA SER A 115 -15.68 -5.47 14.49
C SER A 115 -15.40 -4.03 14.03
N TYR A 116 -16.44 -3.33 13.57
CA TYR A 116 -16.33 -1.92 13.15
C TYR A 116 -15.68 -1.04 14.22
N GLU A 117 -16.11 -1.18 15.46
CA GLU A 117 -15.59 -0.38 16.58
C GLU A 117 -14.12 -0.70 16.89
N PHE A 118 -13.73 -1.97 16.82
CA PHE A 118 -12.33 -2.34 16.95
C PHE A 118 -11.48 -1.71 15.85
N ALA A 119 -11.90 -1.86 14.60
CA ALA A 119 -11.17 -1.30 13.46
C ALA A 119 -11.10 0.22 13.52
N LYS A 120 -12.20 0.88 13.92
CA LYS A 120 -12.25 2.33 14.14
C LYS A 120 -11.21 2.75 15.18
N ASN A 121 -11.19 2.11 16.34
CA ASN A 121 -10.24 2.43 17.41
C ASN A 121 -8.78 2.23 16.96
N CYS A 122 -8.49 1.16 16.20
CA CYS A 122 -7.15 0.94 15.65
C CYS A 122 -6.72 2.09 14.73
N LEU A 123 -7.57 2.51 13.81
CA LEU A 123 -7.26 3.60 12.89
C LEU A 123 -7.13 4.94 13.61
N GLU A 124 -8.03 5.24 14.56
CA GLU A 124 -8.01 6.48 15.33
C GLU A 124 -6.77 6.57 16.25
N LYS A 125 -6.28 5.46 16.80
CA LYS A 125 -5.01 5.38 17.54
C LYS A 125 -3.83 5.90 16.69
N HIS A 126 -3.88 5.67 15.37
CA HIS A 126 -2.88 6.14 14.41
C HIS A 126 -3.22 7.52 13.80
N GLY A 127 -4.21 8.23 14.33
CA GLY A 127 -4.56 9.60 13.93
C GLY A 127 -5.48 9.70 12.71
N PHE A 128 -6.01 8.58 12.20
CA PHE A 128 -6.92 8.60 11.05
C PHE A 128 -8.36 8.89 11.48
N LYS A 129 -9.03 9.75 10.74
CA LYS A 129 -10.46 9.99 10.92
C LYS A 129 -11.26 8.83 10.31
N THR A 130 -12.29 8.43 11.00
CA THR A 130 -13.21 7.38 10.54
C THR A 130 -14.64 7.88 10.35
N ASP A 131 -14.77 9.19 10.24
CA ASP A 131 -16.04 9.88 10.04
C ASP A 131 -16.69 9.60 8.68
N LYS A 132 -17.85 10.18 8.47
CA LYS A 132 -18.55 10.13 7.19
C LYS A 132 -17.82 10.95 6.11
N ILE A 133 -17.98 10.54 4.86
CA ILE A 133 -17.60 11.30 3.68
C ILE A 133 -18.39 12.61 3.66
N THR A 134 -17.70 13.73 3.48
CA THR A 134 -18.28 15.08 3.54
C THR A 134 -17.94 15.88 2.27
N TRP A 135 -18.45 17.10 2.16
CA TRP A 135 -18.08 18.03 1.10
C TRP A 135 -16.57 18.34 1.06
N ARG A 136 -15.82 18.10 2.16
CA ARG A 136 -14.37 18.27 2.21
C ARG A 136 -13.65 17.33 1.25
N ASN A 137 -14.20 16.14 1.02
CA ASN A 137 -13.67 15.16 0.06
C ASN A 137 -13.83 15.61 -1.41
N LEU A 138 -14.53 16.72 -1.68
CA LEU A 138 -14.57 17.36 -3.00
C LEU A 138 -13.31 18.19 -3.30
N LYS A 139 -12.48 18.51 -2.30
CA LYS A 139 -11.19 19.14 -2.55
C LYS A 139 -10.34 18.22 -3.40
N GLY A 140 -9.64 18.77 -4.41
CA GLY A 140 -8.75 18.00 -5.28
C GLY A 140 -7.29 18.20 -4.91
N TYR A 141 -6.46 17.21 -5.21
CA TYR A 141 -5.01 17.31 -5.04
C TYR A 141 -4.37 18.24 -6.08
N TYR A 142 -4.84 18.19 -7.33
CA TYR A 142 -4.06 18.72 -8.46
C TYR A 142 -4.48 20.09 -8.94
N HIS A 143 -5.73 20.42 -8.93
CA HIS A 143 -6.23 21.77 -9.25
C HIS A 143 -7.69 21.86 -8.80
N PRO A 144 -7.99 22.68 -7.81
CA PRO A 144 -9.37 22.88 -7.34
C PRO A 144 -10.31 23.36 -8.46
N PHE A 145 -9.77 23.94 -9.53
CA PHE A 145 -10.52 24.59 -10.61
C PHE A 145 -10.55 23.82 -11.94
N LYS A 146 -9.98 22.63 -12.08
CA LYS A 146 -10.24 21.84 -13.29
C LYS A 146 -11.68 21.33 -13.27
N TYR A 147 -12.55 22.06 -13.96
CA TYR A 147 -14.02 21.87 -14.01
C TYR A 147 -14.43 20.40 -14.24
N ARG A 148 -13.77 19.70 -15.16
CA ARG A 148 -14.08 18.30 -15.47
C ARG A 148 -13.90 17.37 -14.26
N HIS A 149 -12.83 17.55 -13.50
CA HIS A 149 -12.56 16.72 -12.32
C HIS A 149 -13.52 17.07 -11.18
N PHE A 150 -13.80 18.36 -10.97
CA PHE A 150 -14.77 18.80 -9.98
C PHE A 150 -16.18 18.27 -10.28
N LYS A 151 -16.63 18.32 -11.53
CA LYS A 151 -17.93 17.77 -11.95
C LYS A 151 -18.05 16.28 -11.64
N ASN A 152 -17.00 15.49 -11.88
CA ASN A 152 -17.02 14.06 -11.57
C ASN A 152 -17.06 13.81 -10.06
N ARG A 153 -16.29 14.55 -9.26
CA ARG A 153 -16.31 14.46 -7.79
C ARG A 153 -17.69 14.80 -7.25
N LEU A 154 -18.26 15.91 -7.69
CA LEU A 154 -19.60 16.33 -7.29
C LEU A 154 -20.66 15.29 -7.64
N ARG A 155 -20.61 14.74 -8.87
CA ARG A 155 -21.53 13.66 -9.28
C ARG A 155 -21.40 12.43 -8.38
N ASN A 156 -20.19 12.01 -8.06
CA ASN A 156 -19.95 10.86 -7.17
C ASN A 156 -20.46 11.16 -5.76
N PHE A 157 -20.19 12.35 -5.23
CA PHE A 157 -20.69 12.78 -3.92
C PHE A 157 -22.22 12.78 -3.86
N LEU A 158 -22.89 13.37 -4.84
CA LEU A 158 -24.34 13.38 -4.92
C LEU A 158 -24.91 11.95 -5.03
N LYS A 159 -24.26 11.09 -5.83
CA LYS A 159 -24.65 9.67 -5.91
C LYS A 159 -24.56 9.00 -4.54
N LEU A 160 -23.48 9.21 -3.79
CA LEU A 160 -23.34 8.66 -2.44
C LEU A 160 -24.37 9.23 -1.46
N ALA A 161 -24.67 10.52 -1.55
CA ALA A 161 -25.68 11.16 -0.70
C ALA A 161 -27.08 10.58 -0.97
N VAL A 162 -27.48 10.50 -2.25
CA VAL A 162 -28.79 9.93 -2.64
C VAL A 162 -28.91 8.46 -2.26
N THR A 163 -27.83 7.68 -2.40
CA THR A 163 -27.83 6.25 -2.06
C THR A 163 -27.55 5.99 -0.57
N LYS A 164 -27.46 7.04 0.27
CA LYS A 164 -27.15 6.96 1.71
C LYS A 164 -25.83 6.22 2.03
N LYS A 165 -24.83 6.33 1.13
CA LYS A 165 -23.52 5.67 1.24
C LYS A 165 -22.40 6.64 1.68
N LEU A 166 -22.74 7.76 2.29
CA LEU A 166 -21.73 8.68 2.83
C LEU A 166 -21.03 8.16 4.08
N ASN A 167 -21.64 7.20 4.77
CA ASN A 167 -20.98 6.49 5.88
C ASN A 167 -20.32 5.22 5.31
N PRO A 168 -18.98 5.14 5.28
CA PRO A 168 -18.29 3.90 4.91
C PRO A 168 -18.74 2.75 5.82
N PRO A 169 -19.07 1.57 5.28
CA PRO A 169 -19.57 0.46 6.09
C PRO A 169 -18.47 -0.21 6.92
N TYR A 170 -17.22 0.11 6.63
CA TYR A 170 -16.04 -0.32 7.37
C TYR A 170 -14.94 0.74 7.25
N PRO A 171 -14.18 1.01 8.32
CA PRO A 171 -13.09 1.98 8.27
C PRO A 171 -11.88 1.37 7.56
N ILE A 172 -11.39 2.06 6.53
CA ILE A 172 -10.20 1.67 5.78
C ILE A 172 -9.29 2.87 5.54
N VAL A 173 -8.01 2.57 5.40
CA VAL A 173 -6.94 3.53 5.17
C VAL A 173 -6.20 3.18 3.90
N ALA A 174 -5.88 4.17 3.09
CA ALA A 174 -4.97 4.01 1.97
C ALA A 174 -3.53 4.35 2.36
N GLY A 175 -2.58 3.63 1.77
CA GLY A 175 -1.16 3.85 1.96
C GLY A 175 -0.33 3.22 0.85
N TYR A 176 0.95 3.46 0.89
CA TYR A 176 1.90 2.94 -0.09
C TYR A 176 2.18 1.46 0.20
N ALA A 177 1.99 0.60 -0.78
CA ALA A 177 2.00 -0.85 -0.58
C ALA A 177 3.04 -1.61 -1.44
N ASP A 178 3.95 -0.90 -2.13
CA ASP A 178 4.98 -1.55 -2.96
C ASP A 178 6.19 -2.02 -2.16
N ILE A 179 6.35 -1.55 -0.92
CA ILE A 179 7.25 -2.12 0.08
C ILE A 179 6.58 -2.05 1.45
N PHE A 180 6.62 -3.16 2.19
CA PHE A 180 6.14 -3.22 3.57
C PHE A 180 6.76 -4.39 4.33
N VAL A 181 6.67 -4.33 5.65
CA VAL A 181 7.22 -5.34 6.55
C VAL A 181 6.14 -5.84 7.48
N ILE A 182 6.09 -7.16 7.66
CA ILE A 182 5.20 -7.82 8.62
C ILE A 182 6.04 -8.72 9.53
N PRO A 183 5.94 -8.57 10.87
CA PRO A 183 6.53 -9.51 11.83
C PRO A 183 5.93 -10.92 11.68
N ALA A 184 6.74 -11.94 11.87
CA ALA A 184 6.29 -13.32 11.69
C ALA A 184 5.15 -13.72 12.65
N HIS A 185 5.09 -13.12 13.84
CA HIS A 185 4.03 -13.42 14.81
C HIS A 185 2.66 -12.85 14.41
N ASP A 186 2.62 -11.85 13.53
CA ASP A 186 1.39 -11.24 13.03
C ASP A 186 0.92 -11.86 11.68
N MET A 187 1.76 -12.69 11.05
CA MET A 187 1.53 -13.18 9.69
C MET A 187 0.24 -13.99 9.55
N ASP A 188 -0.11 -14.84 10.50
CA ASP A 188 -1.33 -15.66 10.41
C ASP A 188 -2.58 -14.76 10.35
N GLU A 189 -2.64 -13.76 11.22
CA GLU A 189 -3.79 -12.85 11.26
C GLU A 189 -3.77 -11.85 10.10
N CYS A 190 -2.59 -11.36 9.70
CA CYS A 190 -2.44 -10.54 8.49
C CYS A 190 -2.93 -11.29 7.25
N CYS A 191 -2.53 -12.54 7.06
CA CYS A 191 -2.99 -13.37 5.95
C CYS A 191 -4.51 -13.54 5.97
N ARG A 192 -5.09 -13.83 7.14
CA ARG A 192 -6.54 -13.98 7.31
C ARG A 192 -7.29 -12.71 6.87
N VAL A 193 -6.88 -11.54 7.32
CA VAL A 193 -7.52 -10.26 7.00
C VAL A 193 -7.31 -9.91 5.51
N MET A 194 -6.09 -10.10 4.99
CA MET A 194 -5.76 -9.85 3.58
C MET A 194 -6.56 -10.74 2.63
N ASP A 195 -6.76 -12.01 2.96
CA ASP A 195 -7.58 -12.94 2.16
C ASP A 195 -9.07 -12.52 2.14
N ILE A 196 -9.57 -12.00 3.25
CA ILE A 196 -10.92 -11.41 3.29
C ILE A 196 -11.01 -10.22 2.33
N PHE A 197 -10.08 -9.27 2.43
CA PHE A 197 -10.05 -8.10 1.54
C PHE A 197 -9.83 -8.47 0.07
N ARG A 198 -9.03 -9.50 -0.21
CA ARG A 198 -8.89 -10.07 -1.57
C ARG A 198 -10.21 -10.58 -2.10
N ASN A 199 -10.95 -11.38 -1.31
CA ASN A 199 -12.25 -11.91 -1.69
C ASN A 199 -13.28 -10.79 -1.93
N MET A 200 -13.17 -9.68 -1.19
CA MET A 200 -13.96 -8.48 -1.40
C MET A 200 -13.48 -7.64 -2.60
N ARG A 201 -12.40 -8.02 -3.25
CA ARG A 201 -11.73 -7.25 -4.30
C ARG A 201 -11.35 -5.84 -3.85
N LEU A 202 -10.97 -5.70 -2.60
CA LEU A 202 -10.43 -4.44 -2.10
C LEU A 202 -9.05 -4.21 -2.73
N TRP A 203 -8.84 -3.00 -3.23
CA TRP A 203 -7.57 -2.58 -3.83
C TRP A 203 -6.41 -2.71 -2.85
N VAL A 204 -5.23 -3.14 -3.35
CA VAL A 204 -4.04 -3.43 -2.56
C VAL A 204 -3.62 -2.28 -1.64
N GLU A 205 -3.66 -1.05 -2.14
CA GLU A 205 -3.31 0.17 -1.39
C GLU A 205 -4.30 0.52 -0.26
N PHE A 206 -5.44 -0.14 -0.17
CA PHE A 206 -6.32 -0.12 1.00
C PHE A 206 -6.16 -1.40 1.83
N ALA A 207 -6.05 -2.55 1.17
CA ALA A 207 -6.03 -3.84 1.83
C ALA A 207 -4.82 -4.00 2.76
N ILE A 208 -3.61 -3.76 2.26
CA ILE A 208 -2.36 -3.92 3.02
C ILE A 208 -2.26 -2.89 4.15
N PRO A 209 -2.39 -1.56 3.92
CA PRO A 209 -2.30 -0.58 4.98
C PRO A 209 -3.33 -0.78 6.08
N THR A 210 -4.58 -1.07 5.70
CA THR A 210 -5.64 -1.34 6.67
C THR A 210 -5.31 -2.59 7.50
N THR A 211 -4.86 -3.68 6.86
CA THR A 211 -4.49 -4.91 7.58
C THR A 211 -3.37 -4.66 8.59
N ILE A 212 -2.32 -3.97 8.19
CA ILE A 212 -1.19 -3.65 9.07
C ILE A 212 -1.67 -2.88 10.31
N LEU A 213 -2.53 -1.86 10.14
CA LEU A 213 -3.06 -1.10 11.26
C LEU A 213 -4.03 -1.88 12.15
N LEU A 214 -4.72 -2.88 11.60
CA LEU A 214 -5.66 -3.72 12.37
C LEU A 214 -4.97 -4.80 13.19
N VAL A 215 -3.82 -5.30 12.71
CA VAL A 215 -3.20 -6.52 13.23
C VAL A 215 -1.92 -6.22 13.99
N CYS A 216 -1.05 -5.36 13.43
CA CYS A 216 0.26 -5.12 14.01
C CYS A 216 0.18 -4.05 15.12
N GLU A 217 0.76 -4.35 16.27
CA GLU A 217 0.75 -3.44 17.42
C GLU A 217 1.63 -2.20 17.20
N ASN A 218 2.82 -2.42 16.64
CA ASN A 218 3.82 -1.39 16.40
C ASN A 218 4.02 -1.18 14.90
N VAL A 219 3.53 -0.08 14.38
CA VAL A 219 3.65 0.28 12.96
C VAL A 219 4.58 1.46 12.82
N LYS A 220 5.68 1.28 12.09
CA LYS A 220 6.65 2.31 11.73
C LYS A 220 6.40 2.82 10.31
N THR A 221 6.74 4.06 10.09
CA THR A 221 6.68 4.72 8.79
C THR A 221 8.04 5.35 8.45
N GLU A 222 8.18 5.92 7.28
CA GLU A 222 9.39 6.70 6.94
C GLU A 222 9.62 7.91 7.87
N LYS A 223 8.64 8.31 8.68
CA LYS A 223 8.82 9.35 9.69
C LYS A 223 9.61 8.85 10.90
N ASP A 224 9.54 7.54 11.15
CA ASP A 224 10.12 6.88 12.32
C ASP A 224 11.52 6.31 12.03
N ILE A 225 11.98 6.33 10.78
CA ILE A 225 13.24 5.76 10.34
C ILE A 225 14.12 6.81 9.65
N SER A 226 15.43 6.52 9.54
CA SER A 226 16.41 7.42 8.93
C SER A 226 16.45 7.38 7.41
N MET A 227 15.91 6.32 6.80
CA MET A 227 15.94 6.09 5.36
C MET A 227 14.59 6.36 4.72
N LYS A 228 14.58 6.79 3.46
CA LYS A 228 13.36 7.18 2.72
C LYS A 228 13.39 6.69 1.29
N GLY A 229 12.20 6.44 0.73
CA GLY A 229 12.06 6.13 -0.68
C GLY A 229 12.21 7.36 -1.58
N LEU A 230 12.79 7.18 -2.75
CA LEU A 230 12.80 8.17 -3.81
C LEU A 230 11.70 7.88 -4.83
N LEU A 231 10.86 8.88 -5.08
CA LEU A 231 9.73 8.82 -5.99
C LEU A 231 9.76 10.00 -6.97
N PRO A 232 9.17 9.88 -8.19
CA PRO A 232 9.05 11.00 -9.10
C PRO A 232 8.26 12.16 -8.50
N ASN A 233 8.69 13.39 -8.81
CA ASN A 233 8.03 14.62 -8.33
C ASN A 233 6.52 14.70 -8.57
N GLU A 234 5.99 13.98 -9.55
CA GLU A 234 4.55 13.93 -9.84
C GLU A 234 3.75 13.20 -8.76
N PHE A 235 4.33 12.18 -8.14
CA PHE A 235 3.73 11.49 -7.00
C PHE A 235 3.76 12.34 -5.72
N PHE A 236 4.76 13.21 -5.56
CA PHE A 236 4.88 14.07 -4.38
C PHE A 236 3.87 15.21 -4.37
N LYS A 237 3.45 15.69 -5.54
CA LYS A 237 2.39 16.71 -5.63
C LYS A 237 1.01 16.16 -5.24
N SER A 238 0.83 14.87 -5.20
CA SER A 238 -0.44 14.23 -4.86
C SER A 238 -0.56 13.81 -3.40
N ALA A 239 0.56 13.54 -2.75
CA ALA A 239 0.60 13.32 -1.32
C ALA A 239 1.15 14.60 -0.67
N GLU A 240 0.45 15.22 0.26
CA GLU A 240 1.00 16.25 1.15
C GLU A 240 2.07 15.61 2.06
N ARG A 241 3.17 15.22 1.46
CA ARG A 241 4.39 14.76 2.15
C ARG A 241 5.14 15.99 2.62
N THR A 242 4.57 16.68 3.58
CA THR A 242 5.09 17.95 4.07
C THR A 242 6.44 17.84 4.78
N ASP A 243 6.89 16.62 5.16
CA ASP A 243 7.98 16.48 6.12
C ASP A 243 9.23 15.74 5.60
N ALA A 244 9.25 15.27 4.33
CA ALA A 244 10.44 14.60 3.79
C ALA A 244 11.24 15.58 2.91
N PRO A 245 12.47 15.98 3.30
CA PRO A 245 13.37 16.65 2.38
C PRO A 245 13.77 15.66 1.29
N VAL A 246 13.04 15.67 0.17
CA VAL A 246 13.45 14.95 -1.02
C VAL A 246 14.38 15.87 -1.77
N ASP A 247 15.61 15.45 -2.01
CA ASP A 247 16.47 16.12 -2.97
C ASP A 247 15.87 15.95 -4.37
N THR A 248 15.07 16.95 -4.76
CA THR A 248 14.37 16.98 -6.05
C THR A 248 15.32 16.97 -7.23
N GLY A 249 16.55 17.50 -7.06
CA GLY A 249 17.60 17.48 -8.09
C GLY A 249 18.12 16.06 -8.30
N LYS A 250 18.41 15.36 -7.21
CA LYS A 250 18.88 13.97 -7.23
C LYS A 250 17.80 13.02 -7.77
N ALA A 251 16.56 13.15 -7.31
CA ALA A 251 15.44 12.36 -7.82
C ALA A 251 15.26 12.57 -9.33
N LYS A 252 15.34 13.80 -9.83
CA LYS A 252 15.28 14.09 -11.27
C LYS A 252 16.43 13.42 -12.04
N LEU A 253 17.65 13.51 -11.55
CA LEU A 253 18.82 12.86 -12.18
C LEU A 253 18.64 11.35 -12.28
N ILE A 254 18.13 10.72 -11.21
CA ILE A 254 17.85 9.29 -11.17
C ILE A 254 16.82 8.91 -12.24
N PHE A 255 15.70 9.63 -12.29
CA PHE A 255 14.66 9.34 -13.26
C PHE A 255 15.06 9.65 -14.70
N ASP A 256 15.90 10.66 -14.93
CA ASP A 256 16.48 10.94 -16.24
C ASP A 256 17.40 9.78 -16.69
N LYS A 257 18.23 9.23 -15.79
CA LYS A 257 19.05 8.03 -16.08
C LYS A 257 18.18 6.79 -16.36
N ILE A 258 17.15 6.53 -15.55
CA ILE A 258 16.23 5.42 -15.74
C ILE A 258 15.49 5.55 -17.08
N ASN A 259 15.01 6.74 -17.43
CA ASN A 259 14.31 6.99 -18.68
C ASN A 259 15.21 6.85 -19.92
N THR A 260 16.51 7.01 -19.76
CA THR A 260 17.51 6.80 -20.86
C THR A 260 18.06 5.37 -20.88
N ASN A 261 17.50 4.43 -20.07
CA ASN A 261 17.99 3.06 -19.92
C ASN A 261 19.47 2.97 -19.52
N ASN A 262 20.01 3.99 -18.87
CA ASN A 262 21.38 4.00 -18.37
C ASN A 262 21.40 3.57 -16.90
N PHE A 263 21.52 2.26 -16.68
CA PHE A 263 21.60 1.66 -15.35
C PHE A 263 23.05 1.58 -14.81
N GLU A 264 24.01 1.93 -15.63
CA GLU A 264 25.39 2.08 -15.15
C GLU A 264 25.40 3.15 -14.06
N GLN A 265 26.03 2.82 -12.94
CA GLN A 265 26.13 3.72 -11.78
C GLN A 265 24.81 3.98 -11.00
N LEU A 266 23.78 3.14 -11.12
CA LEU A 266 22.61 3.25 -10.24
C LEU A 266 23.00 3.14 -8.76
N ASP A 267 24.01 2.33 -8.45
CA ASP A 267 24.52 2.17 -7.09
C ASP A 267 25.09 3.46 -6.52
N GLU A 268 25.68 4.32 -7.36
CA GLU A 268 26.19 5.63 -6.96
C GLU A 268 25.10 6.64 -6.63
N LEU A 269 23.85 6.36 -7.05
CA LEU A 269 22.72 7.23 -6.78
C LEU A 269 22.09 6.97 -5.40
N PHE A 270 22.35 5.81 -4.82
CA PHE A 270 21.96 5.54 -3.45
C PHE A 270 22.91 6.21 -2.47
N ASP A 271 22.37 6.92 -1.52
CA ASP A 271 23.08 7.38 -0.35
C ASP A 271 22.62 6.61 0.90
N GLN A 272 23.24 6.88 2.02
CA GLN A 272 22.91 6.25 3.30
C GLN A 272 21.47 6.51 3.79
N HIS A 273 20.76 7.48 3.18
CA HIS A 273 19.39 7.86 3.54
C HIS A 273 18.35 7.40 2.51
N THR A 274 18.78 6.83 1.40
CA THR A 274 17.88 6.32 0.37
C THR A 274 17.59 4.84 0.60
N LEU A 275 16.33 4.51 0.92
CA LEU A 275 15.88 3.14 1.14
C LEU A 275 15.62 2.41 -0.18
N TYR A 276 14.88 3.04 -1.08
CA TYR A 276 14.50 2.48 -2.39
C TYR A 276 14.22 3.58 -3.42
N ILE A 277 14.18 3.17 -4.66
CA ILE A 277 13.76 3.98 -5.80
C ILE A 277 12.57 3.29 -6.46
N HIS A 278 11.48 4.03 -6.75
CA HIS A 278 10.24 3.54 -7.36
C HIS A 278 9.53 4.67 -8.13
N PRO A 279 8.83 4.40 -9.25
CA PRO A 279 8.80 3.12 -9.97
C PRO A 279 9.96 2.99 -10.96
N ILE A 280 10.46 1.78 -11.09
CA ILE A 280 11.45 1.41 -12.10
C ILE A 280 10.86 0.32 -12.98
N LYS A 281 10.55 0.63 -14.22
CA LYS A 281 10.00 -0.37 -15.16
C LYS A 281 11.12 -1.18 -15.78
N LEU A 282 11.59 -2.21 -15.08
CA LEU A 282 12.63 -3.12 -15.57
C LEU A 282 12.28 -3.76 -16.91
N SER A 283 11.00 -3.95 -17.22
CA SER A 283 10.55 -4.46 -18.53
C SER A 283 10.86 -3.53 -19.72
N LYS A 284 11.26 -2.29 -19.46
CA LYS A 284 11.71 -1.33 -20.48
C LYS A 284 13.23 -1.23 -20.57
N VAL A 285 13.93 -2.00 -19.76
CA VAL A 285 15.38 -2.07 -19.74
C VAL A 285 15.82 -3.12 -20.74
N ASN A 286 16.54 -2.73 -21.78
CA ASN A 286 17.28 -3.65 -22.60
C ASN A 286 18.50 -4.10 -21.78
N LEU A 287 18.43 -5.29 -21.18
CA LEU A 287 19.56 -5.96 -20.55
C LEU A 287 20.52 -6.47 -21.64
#